data_916f0184d5d09cc93e2169d811a32943
#
_entry.id   916f0184d5d09cc93e2169d811a32943
#
_cell.length_a   1.000
_cell.length_b   1.000
_cell.length_c   1.000
_cell.angle_alpha   90.00
_cell.angle_beta   90.00
_cell.angle_gamma   90.00
#
_symmetry.space_group_name_H-M   'P 1'
#
loop_
_entity.id
_entity.type
_entity.pdbx_description
1 polymer ?
#
loop_
_entity_poly.entity_id
_entity_poly.type
_entity_poly.pdbx_seq_one_letter_code
_entity_poly.pdbx_strand_id
1 'polypeptide(L)'
;YSAGLPFPLVDANDPNAALKVMWNFSYRPLYTDDAISKNTEIASYRPGSSPADPVEHFTIGNVGFYNNIGRTEVNPIPTDPEATRANIRYRFGAYPFLEPSEMRGFGFIRYRSIDPKIEDNSWMMSPRTRHTRRASASELADVFGLLDAAAGGGNGGAGTYASNLDPDSFFGFAAKIEDFNYRFLGEKPMLAVVHAENSPAKACPNDGGRTICPENWEMRRLYVIEADAKQTSALGSGPTIPKRIFYIDSEGWFITASDQYDRDGKLWKTVATFNAYRDRPIPDARVAIWPFKRMFQTALVDEDVTNGFSTVVLSPGVETEEHESWYINMGLATENFFNPASMANAAH
;
A
#
# COMPACT_ATOMS: atom_id res chain seq x y z
N TYR A 1 4.29 6.54 -23.18
CA TYR A 1 4.44 7.18 -21.88
C TYR A 1 5.93 7.29 -21.54
N SER A 2 6.37 8.48 -21.18
CA SER A 2 7.77 8.72 -20.82
C SER A 2 7.93 8.90 -19.31
N ALA A 3 7.28 9.90 -18.73
CA ALA A 3 7.33 10.17 -17.31
C ALA A 3 6.19 11.10 -16.85
N GLY A 4 6.01 11.25 -15.54
CA GLY A 4 5.02 12.14 -14.93
C GLY A 4 3.60 11.56 -14.94
N LEU A 5 2.60 12.43 -15.03
CA LEU A 5 1.20 12.04 -15.00
C LEU A 5 0.74 11.65 -16.42
N PRO A 6 0.24 10.41 -16.67
CA PRO A 6 -0.12 9.97 -18.02
C PRO A 6 -1.25 10.78 -18.66
N PHE A 7 -2.24 11.18 -17.87
CA PHE A 7 -3.43 11.89 -18.33
C PHE A 7 -3.71 13.11 -17.44
N PRO A 8 -2.97 14.22 -17.63
CA PRO A 8 -3.10 15.40 -16.76
C PRO A 8 -4.49 16.07 -16.85
N LEU A 9 -5.21 15.84 -17.94
CA LEU A 9 -6.58 16.32 -18.13
C LEU A 9 -7.51 15.10 -18.29
N VAL A 10 -8.50 15.01 -17.42
CA VAL A 10 -9.55 13.99 -17.48
C VAL A 10 -10.88 14.68 -17.75
N ASP A 11 -11.49 14.37 -18.90
CA ASP A 11 -12.85 14.78 -19.23
C ASP A 11 -13.83 13.72 -18.69
N ALA A 12 -14.76 14.13 -17.83
CA ALA A 12 -15.77 13.24 -17.28
C ALA A 12 -16.69 12.58 -18.32
N ASN A 13 -16.79 13.18 -19.53
CA ASN A 13 -17.56 12.63 -20.65
C ASN A 13 -16.77 11.64 -21.51
N ASP A 14 -15.48 11.49 -21.25
CA ASP A 14 -14.67 10.51 -21.95
C ASP A 14 -15.06 9.09 -21.50
N PRO A 15 -15.39 8.18 -22.43
CA PRO A 15 -15.74 6.79 -22.07
C PRO A 15 -14.60 6.07 -21.33
N ASN A 16 -13.37 6.55 -21.45
CA ASN A 16 -12.19 6.03 -20.74
C ASN A 16 -11.80 6.87 -19.52
N ALA A 17 -12.63 7.81 -19.07
CA ALA A 17 -12.30 8.69 -17.93
C ALA A 17 -11.85 7.89 -16.70
N ALA A 18 -12.61 6.88 -16.31
CA ALA A 18 -12.30 6.02 -15.16
C ALA A 18 -10.94 5.33 -15.31
N LEU A 19 -10.68 4.74 -16.47
CA LEU A 19 -9.40 4.07 -16.76
C LEU A 19 -8.23 5.07 -16.74
N LYS A 20 -8.42 6.29 -17.26
CA LYS A 20 -7.41 7.36 -17.19
C LYS A 20 -7.09 7.77 -15.76
N VAL A 21 -8.11 7.91 -14.90
CA VAL A 21 -7.92 8.20 -13.48
C VAL A 21 -7.11 7.08 -12.80
N MET A 22 -7.46 5.82 -13.05
CA MET A 22 -6.74 4.68 -12.48
C MET A 22 -5.29 4.59 -12.97
N TRP A 23 -5.03 4.90 -14.24
CA TRP A 23 -3.67 5.00 -14.74
C TRP A 23 -2.89 6.17 -14.13
N ASN A 24 -3.53 7.31 -13.92
CA ASN A 24 -2.91 8.43 -13.21
C ASN A 24 -2.52 8.01 -11.78
N PHE A 25 -3.44 7.37 -11.06
CA PHE A 25 -3.13 6.81 -9.74
C PHE A 25 -1.96 5.84 -9.81
N SER A 26 -1.95 4.92 -10.77
CA SER A 26 -0.96 3.86 -10.87
C SER A 26 0.43 4.34 -11.28
N TYR A 27 0.53 5.36 -12.13
CA TYR A 27 1.79 5.96 -12.60
C TYR A 27 2.20 7.19 -11.82
N ARG A 28 1.25 7.81 -11.13
CA ARG A 28 1.65 8.77 -10.15
C ARG A 28 2.53 8.02 -9.17
N PRO A 29 3.82 8.40 -9.08
CA PRO A 29 4.65 7.72 -8.11
C PRO A 29 4.11 8.07 -6.73
N LEU A 30 3.62 7.08 -6.03
CA LEU A 30 3.07 7.23 -4.70
C LEU A 30 4.09 7.95 -3.80
N TYR A 31 5.36 7.64 -4.04
CA TYR A 31 6.52 8.24 -3.40
C TYR A 31 7.55 8.69 -4.44
N THR A 32 7.08 9.22 -5.57
CA THR A 32 7.90 9.62 -6.72
C THR A 32 8.79 8.48 -7.27
N ASP A 33 10.10 8.67 -7.45
CA ASP A 33 10.95 7.68 -8.11
C ASP A 33 11.38 6.55 -7.19
N ASP A 34 11.69 6.87 -5.94
CA ASP A 34 12.00 5.89 -4.90
C ASP A 34 11.60 6.40 -3.51
N ALA A 35 11.31 5.48 -2.60
CA ALA A 35 11.05 5.80 -1.20
C ALA A 35 11.33 4.62 -0.28
N ILE A 36 11.70 4.94 0.95
CA ILE A 36 11.72 4.01 2.09
C ILE A 36 10.99 4.66 3.25
N SER A 37 10.07 3.90 3.86
CA SER A 37 9.51 4.17 5.18
C SER A 37 10.13 3.22 6.18
N LYS A 38 10.53 3.73 7.34
CA LYS A 38 11.10 2.91 8.43
C LYS A 38 10.07 2.63 9.51
N ASN A 39 10.23 1.47 10.14
CA ASN A 39 9.43 1.02 11.28
C ASN A 39 7.91 1.15 11.05
N THR A 40 7.44 0.60 9.94
CA THR A 40 6.02 0.52 9.65
C THR A 40 5.35 -0.46 10.61
N GLU A 41 4.32 -0.02 11.31
CA GLU A 41 3.51 -0.86 12.19
C GLU A 41 2.24 -1.32 11.50
N ILE A 42 1.85 -2.55 11.78
CA ILE A 42 0.55 -3.12 11.43
C ILE A 42 -0.06 -3.64 12.72
N ALA A 43 -1.20 -3.09 13.10
CA ALA A 43 -1.91 -3.48 14.31
C ALA A 43 -3.36 -3.83 13.98
N SER A 44 -3.86 -4.94 14.52
CA SER A 44 -5.23 -5.40 14.31
C SER A 44 -6.03 -5.34 15.61
N TYR A 45 -7.29 -4.93 15.49
CA TYR A 45 -8.18 -4.66 16.60
C TYR A 45 -9.51 -5.40 16.45
N ARG A 46 -10.06 -5.88 17.56
CA ARG A 46 -11.44 -6.38 17.65
C ARG A 46 -12.38 -5.26 18.08
N PRO A 47 -13.69 -5.39 17.82
CA PRO A 47 -14.66 -4.51 18.44
C PRO A 47 -14.47 -4.42 19.96
N GLY A 48 -14.32 -3.18 20.45
CA GLY A 48 -14.11 -2.92 21.88
C GLY A 48 -12.66 -3.06 22.38
N SER A 49 -11.70 -3.37 21.51
CA SER A 49 -10.27 -3.32 21.89
C SER A 49 -9.82 -1.90 22.19
N SER A 50 -8.81 -1.78 23.04
CA SER A 50 -8.07 -0.54 23.23
C SER A 50 -6.97 -0.43 22.15
N PRO A 51 -6.69 0.77 21.59
CA PRO A 51 -5.52 0.97 20.73
C PRO A 51 -4.18 0.58 21.38
N ALA A 52 -4.11 0.58 22.70
CA ALA A 52 -2.93 0.13 23.44
C ALA A 52 -2.80 -1.40 23.55
N ASP A 53 -3.83 -2.15 23.14
CA ASP A 53 -3.88 -3.61 23.27
C ASP A 53 -4.43 -4.25 21.98
N PRO A 54 -3.67 -4.17 20.87
CA PRO A 54 -4.03 -4.82 19.63
C PRO A 54 -4.00 -6.34 19.80
N VAL A 55 -4.87 -7.05 19.06
CA VAL A 55 -4.86 -8.52 19.05
C VAL A 55 -3.68 -9.09 18.28
N GLU A 56 -3.12 -8.30 17.36
CA GLU A 56 -1.88 -8.58 16.66
C GLU A 56 -1.12 -7.29 16.40
N HIS A 57 0.19 -7.38 16.41
CA HIS A 57 1.08 -6.26 16.13
C HIS A 57 2.33 -6.74 15.41
N PHE A 58 2.64 -6.10 14.28
CA PHE A 58 3.85 -6.34 13.50
C PHE A 58 4.61 -5.03 13.35
N THR A 59 5.92 -5.11 13.41
CA THR A 59 6.81 -4.00 13.05
C THR A 59 7.71 -4.43 11.89
N ILE A 60 7.70 -3.66 10.83
CA ILE A 60 8.52 -3.88 9.63
C ILE A 60 9.61 -2.81 9.61
N GLY A 61 10.88 -3.22 9.62
CA GLY A 61 12.01 -2.30 9.70
C GLY A 61 12.08 -1.34 8.51
N ASN A 62 11.88 -1.84 7.29
CA ASN A 62 11.86 -1.00 6.09
C ASN A 62 10.76 -1.45 5.12
N VAL A 63 9.99 -0.50 4.63
CA VAL A 63 9.07 -0.68 3.49
C VAL A 63 9.57 0.23 2.37
N GLY A 64 9.98 -0.37 1.26
CA GLY A 64 10.60 0.34 0.16
C GLY A 64 9.84 0.21 -1.15
N PHE A 65 9.95 1.24 -1.97
CA PHE A 65 9.38 1.32 -3.29
C PHE A 65 10.35 1.96 -4.28
N TYR A 66 10.45 1.41 -5.49
CA TYR A 66 11.33 1.92 -6.55
C TYR A 66 10.65 1.78 -7.91
N ASN A 67 10.36 2.91 -8.54
CA ASN A 67 9.85 2.97 -9.89
C ASN A 67 10.99 2.82 -10.90
N ASN A 68 10.86 1.88 -11.83
CA ASN A 68 11.82 1.70 -12.90
C ASN A 68 11.46 2.48 -14.18
N ILE A 69 10.21 2.88 -14.30
CA ILE A 69 9.70 3.66 -15.44
C ILE A 69 8.90 4.86 -14.94
N GLY A 70 8.89 5.91 -15.75
CA GLY A 70 8.16 7.14 -15.43
C GLY A 70 8.87 8.05 -14.43
N ARG A 71 10.17 7.87 -14.25
CA ARG A 71 11.00 8.62 -13.31
C ARG A 71 11.18 10.07 -13.75
N THR A 72 11.20 10.98 -12.78
CA THR A 72 11.21 12.43 -13.03
C THR A 72 12.31 13.18 -12.29
N GLU A 73 12.90 12.62 -11.24
CA GLU A 73 13.79 13.35 -10.33
C GLU A 73 15.14 12.68 -10.10
N VAL A 74 15.15 11.36 -10.01
CA VAL A 74 16.36 10.59 -9.68
C VAL A 74 16.79 9.75 -10.89
N ASN A 75 18.04 9.85 -11.29
CA ASN A 75 18.58 9.03 -12.39
C ASN A 75 18.49 7.53 -12.06
N PRO A 76 18.27 6.67 -13.07
CA PRO A 76 18.09 6.98 -14.50
C PRO A 76 16.70 7.58 -14.81
N ILE A 77 16.66 8.65 -15.62
CA ILE A 77 15.44 9.34 -16.06
C ILE A 77 15.31 9.19 -17.57
N PRO A 78 14.12 8.96 -18.15
CA PRO A 78 12.82 8.74 -17.52
C PRO A 78 12.60 7.28 -17.13
N THR A 79 13.52 6.40 -17.44
CA THR A 79 13.37 4.96 -17.32
C THR A 79 14.71 4.30 -17.07
N ASP A 80 14.72 3.28 -16.24
CA ASP A 80 15.86 2.38 -16.09
C ASP A 80 15.93 1.42 -17.29
N PRO A 81 16.97 1.49 -18.14
CA PRO A 81 17.07 0.65 -19.33
C PRO A 81 17.24 -0.84 -19.03
N GLU A 82 17.87 -1.20 -17.91
CA GLU A 82 18.09 -2.60 -17.54
C GLU A 82 16.81 -3.22 -17.02
N ALA A 83 16.10 -2.50 -16.15
CA ALA A 83 14.81 -2.93 -15.66
C ALA A 83 13.77 -3.06 -16.78
N THR A 84 13.79 -2.16 -17.77
CA THR A 84 12.92 -2.26 -18.94
C THR A 84 13.21 -3.52 -19.76
N ARG A 85 14.49 -3.84 -20.00
CA ARG A 85 14.88 -5.10 -20.67
C ARG A 85 14.45 -6.33 -19.86
N ALA A 86 14.46 -6.23 -18.54
CA ALA A 86 14.01 -7.30 -17.63
C ALA A 86 12.48 -7.29 -17.42
N ASN A 87 11.73 -6.44 -18.11
CA ASN A 87 10.29 -6.29 -18.00
C ASN A 87 9.82 -5.91 -16.58
N ILE A 88 10.57 -5.08 -15.86
CA ILE A 88 10.26 -4.65 -14.49
C ILE A 88 9.75 -3.22 -14.50
N ARG A 89 8.50 -3.02 -14.07
CA ARG A 89 7.87 -1.70 -13.94
C ARG A 89 8.28 -1.00 -12.65
N TYR A 90 8.16 -1.71 -11.53
CA TYR A 90 8.59 -1.23 -10.22
C TYR A 90 8.99 -2.39 -9.31
N ARG A 91 9.72 -2.06 -8.26
CA ARG A 91 10.08 -2.97 -7.18
C ARG A 91 9.45 -2.49 -5.87
N PHE A 92 8.96 -3.44 -5.10
CA PHE A 92 8.46 -3.24 -3.75
C PHE A 92 9.16 -4.21 -2.81
N GLY A 93 9.48 -3.77 -1.59
CA GLY A 93 10.07 -4.62 -0.57
C GLY A 93 9.63 -4.21 0.81
N ALA A 94 9.40 -5.21 1.68
CA ALA A 94 9.04 -5.04 3.08
C ALA A 94 9.85 -6.03 3.91
N TYR A 95 10.92 -5.57 4.53
CA TYR A 95 11.81 -6.40 5.35
C TYR A 95 12.86 -5.57 6.11
N PRO A 96 13.51 -6.13 7.16
CA PRO A 96 13.07 -7.30 7.88
C PRO A 96 11.86 -6.99 8.73
N PHE A 97 11.03 -7.99 9.06
CA PHE A 97 10.09 -7.89 10.15
C PHE A 97 10.90 -7.92 11.46
N LEU A 98 10.58 -7.03 12.37
CA LEU A 98 11.26 -6.87 13.67
C LEU A 98 10.46 -7.51 14.79
N GLU A 99 9.14 -7.41 14.71
CA GLU A 99 8.17 -7.94 15.65
C GLU A 99 6.98 -8.58 14.93
N PRO A 100 6.33 -9.58 15.53
CA PRO A 100 6.72 -10.27 16.78
C PRO A 100 7.95 -11.17 16.57
N SER A 101 8.48 -11.74 17.67
CA SER A 101 9.74 -12.51 17.64
C SER A 101 9.73 -13.70 16.68
N GLU A 102 8.58 -14.37 16.51
CA GLU A 102 8.39 -15.50 15.60
C GLU A 102 8.42 -15.10 14.13
N MET A 103 8.19 -13.83 13.83
CA MET A 103 8.27 -13.26 12.49
C MET A 103 9.58 -12.52 12.22
N ARG A 104 10.43 -12.39 13.22
CA ARG A 104 11.70 -11.67 13.07
C ARG A 104 12.54 -12.24 11.93
N GLY A 105 12.95 -11.35 11.03
CA GLY A 105 13.68 -11.72 9.82
C GLY A 105 12.80 -12.16 8.65
N PHE A 106 11.48 -12.23 8.80
CA PHE A 106 10.58 -12.38 7.65
C PHE A 106 10.77 -11.21 6.69
N GLY A 107 10.56 -11.47 5.41
CA GLY A 107 10.66 -10.44 4.39
C GLY A 107 9.99 -10.84 3.09
N PHE A 108 9.66 -9.81 2.33
CA PHE A 108 8.97 -9.94 1.07
C PHE A 108 9.49 -8.92 0.05
N ILE A 109 9.70 -9.36 -1.18
CA ILE A 109 10.06 -8.51 -2.33
C ILE A 109 9.17 -8.88 -3.51
N ARG A 110 8.69 -7.88 -4.25
CA ARG A 110 7.92 -8.03 -5.50
C ARG A 110 8.51 -7.16 -6.59
N TYR A 111 8.66 -7.72 -7.78
CA TYR A 111 8.89 -7.00 -9.02
C TYR A 111 7.62 -7.07 -9.87
N ARG A 112 6.99 -5.94 -10.07
CA ARG A 112 5.82 -5.82 -10.95
C ARG A 112 6.27 -5.83 -12.41
N SER A 113 5.65 -6.68 -13.22
CA SER A 113 5.92 -6.73 -14.66
C SER A 113 5.34 -5.51 -15.39
N ILE A 114 6.01 -5.06 -16.46
CA ILE A 114 5.52 -4.05 -17.39
C ILE A 114 4.36 -4.65 -18.21
N ASP A 115 4.58 -5.86 -18.76
CA ASP A 115 3.52 -6.60 -19.45
C ASP A 115 2.55 -7.18 -18.43
N PRO A 116 1.28 -6.76 -18.41
CA PRO A 116 0.29 -7.23 -17.44
C PRO A 116 -0.04 -8.72 -17.58
N LYS A 117 0.26 -9.34 -18.71
CA LYS A 117 0.05 -10.78 -18.95
C LYS A 117 1.11 -11.65 -18.29
N ILE A 118 2.22 -11.06 -17.89
CA ILE A 118 3.30 -11.75 -17.21
C ILE A 118 3.09 -11.61 -15.70
N GLU A 119 3.16 -12.73 -14.98
CA GLU A 119 3.07 -12.71 -13.52
C GLU A 119 4.21 -11.90 -12.90
N ASP A 120 3.90 -11.28 -11.75
CA ASP A 120 4.90 -10.59 -10.96
C ASP A 120 5.92 -11.60 -10.41
N ASN A 121 7.18 -11.19 -10.36
CA ASN A 121 8.19 -11.97 -9.67
C ASN A 121 8.21 -11.56 -8.20
N SER A 122 8.03 -12.54 -7.32
CA SER A 122 7.99 -12.31 -5.88
C SER A 122 8.86 -13.30 -5.13
N TRP A 123 9.44 -12.83 -4.04
CA TRP A 123 10.29 -13.64 -3.15
C TRP A 123 9.89 -13.41 -1.71
N MET A 124 9.98 -14.47 -0.93
CA MET A 124 9.78 -14.45 0.51
C MET A 124 10.97 -15.03 1.24
N MET A 125 11.32 -14.44 2.35
CA MET A 125 12.25 -14.97 3.33
C MET A 125 11.47 -15.50 4.51
N SER A 126 11.62 -16.78 4.82
CA SER A 126 11.01 -17.40 6.00
C SER A 126 12.04 -17.51 7.14
N PRO A 127 11.77 -16.95 8.32
CA PRO A 127 12.67 -17.06 9.46
C PRO A 127 12.85 -18.51 9.94
N ARG A 128 11.84 -19.37 9.74
CA ARG A 128 11.92 -20.79 10.13
C ARG A 128 12.91 -21.60 9.29
N THR A 129 12.88 -21.39 7.97
CA THR A 129 13.77 -22.13 7.06
C THR A 129 15.07 -21.42 6.78
N ARG A 130 15.14 -20.12 7.07
CA ARG A 130 16.27 -19.22 6.74
C ARG A 130 16.62 -19.22 5.26
N HIS A 131 15.63 -19.46 4.42
CA HIS A 131 15.79 -19.51 2.97
C HIS A 131 14.84 -18.53 2.30
N THR A 132 15.37 -17.81 1.33
CA THR A 132 14.58 -17.05 0.38
C THR A 132 14.06 -18.00 -0.69
N ARG A 133 12.75 -17.98 -0.93
CA ARG A 133 12.12 -18.73 -2.00
C ARG A 133 11.29 -17.82 -2.88
N ARG A 134 11.11 -18.22 -4.12
CA ARG A 134 10.17 -17.58 -5.01
C ARG A 134 8.73 -17.89 -4.55
N ALA A 135 7.86 -16.90 -4.58
CA ALA A 135 6.46 -17.04 -4.25
C ALA A 135 5.60 -16.83 -5.51
N SER A 136 4.56 -17.63 -5.68
CA SER A 136 3.54 -17.41 -6.71
C SER A 136 2.59 -16.27 -6.31
N ALA A 137 1.80 -15.76 -7.26
CA ALA A 137 0.80 -14.72 -6.97
C ALA A 137 -0.27 -15.21 -5.97
N SER A 138 -0.64 -16.50 -6.04
CA SER A 138 -1.58 -17.11 -5.08
C SER A 138 -0.97 -17.23 -3.67
N GLU A 139 0.32 -17.58 -3.58
CA GLU A 139 1.03 -17.62 -2.29
C GLU A 139 1.19 -16.23 -1.68
N LEU A 140 1.14 -15.16 -2.46
CA LEU A 140 1.17 -13.80 -1.93
C LEU A 140 -0.14 -13.41 -1.25
N ALA A 141 -1.28 -13.87 -1.76
CA ALA A 141 -2.54 -13.80 -1.04
C ALA A 141 -2.45 -14.55 0.29
N ASP A 142 -1.72 -15.68 0.29
CA ASP A 142 -1.44 -16.49 1.48
C ASP A 142 -0.30 -15.90 2.35
N VAL A 143 0.48 -14.91 1.90
CA VAL A 143 1.52 -14.28 2.77
C VAL A 143 0.89 -13.53 3.91
N PHE A 144 -0.19 -12.83 3.64
CA PHE A 144 -0.99 -12.21 4.68
C PHE A 144 -1.77 -13.27 5.47
N GLY A 145 -2.18 -14.37 4.83
CA GLY A 145 -2.67 -15.58 5.47
C GLY A 145 -1.59 -16.41 6.19
N LEU A 146 -0.31 -16.28 5.82
CA LEU A 146 0.84 -16.90 6.52
C LEU A 146 1.28 -16.12 7.75
N LEU A 147 1.13 -14.81 7.75
CA LEU A 147 1.19 -14.01 8.96
C LEU A 147 0.18 -14.55 9.98
N ASP A 148 -0.95 -14.97 9.50
CA ASP A 148 -2.02 -15.67 10.18
C ASP A 148 -1.60 -17.02 10.79
N ALA A 149 -1.03 -17.88 10.01
CA ALA A 149 -0.59 -19.21 10.44
C ALA A 149 0.61 -19.15 11.40
N ALA A 150 1.46 -18.12 11.30
CA ALA A 150 2.61 -17.93 12.18
C ALA A 150 2.21 -17.40 13.56
N ALA A 151 1.10 -16.67 13.65
CA ALA A 151 0.54 -16.20 14.92
C ALA A 151 -0.26 -17.27 15.70
N GLY A 152 -0.27 -18.53 15.22
CA GLY A 152 -0.87 -19.65 15.94
C GLY A 152 -2.35 -19.92 15.62
N GLY A 153 -2.89 -19.28 14.59
CA GLY A 153 -4.23 -19.56 14.04
C GLY A 153 -4.26 -20.92 13.33
N GLY A 154 -4.30 -21.99 14.07
CA GLY A 154 -4.51 -23.33 13.52
C GLY A 154 -5.95 -23.54 13.11
N ASN A 155 -6.14 -23.95 11.89
CA ASN A 155 -7.34 -24.33 11.18
C ASN A 155 -7.94 -23.24 10.29
N GLY A 156 -7.43 -23.09 9.07
CA GLY A 156 -8.14 -22.76 7.82
C GLY A 156 -9.50 -22.04 7.88
N GLY A 157 -9.78 -21.34 8.94
CA GLY A 157 -11.04 -20.66 9.20
C GLY A 157 -10.79 -19.15 9.09
N ALA A 158 -11.49 -18.54 8.19
CA ALA A 158 -11.68 -17.11 8.10
C ALA A 158 -11.62 -16.45 9.48
N GLY A 159 -10.58 -15.68 9.78
CA GLY A 159 -10.63 -14.95 11.02
C GLY A 159 -9.33 -14.66 11.71
N THR A 160 -8.25 -14.63 11.01
CA THR A 160 -7.05 -14.11 11.60
C THR A 160 -6.77 -12.73 11.07
N TYR A 161 -6.18 -11.99 11.82
CA TYR A 161 -6.32 -10.58 12.12
C TYR A 161 -5.55 -9.68 11.17
N ALA A 162 -4.39 -10.09 10.68
CA ALA A 162 -3.69 -9.44 9.58
C ALA A 162 -4.42 -9.59 8.24
N SER A 163 -5.46 -10.41 8.18
CA SER A 163 -6.19 -10.78 6.98
C SER A 163 -7.16 -9.71 6.47
N ASN A 164 -7.37 -8.62 7.19
CA ASN A 164 -8.11 -7.51 6.62
C ASN A 164 -7.34 -6.85 5.49
N LEU A 165 -6.00 -6.84 5.57
CA LEU A 165 -5.16 -6.34 4.50
C LEU A 165 -5.00 -7.40 3.40
N ASP A 166 -5.77 -7.32 2.34
CA ASP A 166 -5.44 -8.08 1.15
C ASP A 166 -4.27 -7.42 0.38
N PRO A 167 -3.45 -8.22 -0.36
CA PRO A 167 -2.31 -7.68 -1.10
C PRO A 167 -2.66 -6.60 -2.12
N ASP A 168 -3.91 -6.56 -2.54
CA ASP A 168 -4.42 -5.61 -3.51
C ASP A 168 -4.91 -4.30 -2.87
N SER A 169 -4.94 -4.21 -1.55
CA SER A 169 -5.36 -3.00 -0.81
C SER A 169 -4.19 -2.14 -0.31
N PHE A 170 -2.94 -2.56 -0.50
CA PHE A 170 -1.78 -1.71 -0.19
C PHE A 170 -1.88 -0.37 -0.90
N PHE A 171 -1.60 0.71 -0.18
CA PHE A 171 -1.72 2.08 -0.67
C PHE A 171 -3.12 2.43 -1.20
N GLY A 172 -4.16 1.73 -0.73
CA GLY A 172 -5.51 1.82 -1.23
C GLY A 172 -5.80 0.92 -2.43
N PHE A 173 -4.82 0.63 -3.28
CA PHE A 173 -4.92 -0.32 -4.39
C PHE A 173 -3.54 -0.68 -4.97
N ALA A 174 -3.22 -1.94 -4.99
CA ALA A 174 -1.96 -2.47 -5.52
C ALA A 174 -2.12 -3.60 -6.56
N ALA A 175 -3.37 -3.90 -6.97
CA ALA A 175 -3.65 -4.85 -8.03
C ALA A 175 -3.24 -4.31 -9.41
N LYS A 176 -3.25 -5.16 -10.44
CA LYS A 176 -3.05 -4.73 -11.81
C LYS A 176 -4.28 -3.97 -12.31
N ILE A 177 -4.06 -2.80 -12.92
CA ILE A 177 -5.14 -1.99 -13.49
C ILE A 177 -5.94 -2.78 -14.53
N GLU A 178 -5.27 -3.62 -15.28
CA GLU A 178 -5.86 -4.42 -16.36
C GLU A 178 -6.80 -5.53 -15.89
N ASP A 179 -6.75 -5.89 -14.61
CA ASP A 179 -7.59 -6.95 -14.04
C ASP A 179 -9.03 -6.49 -13.75
N PHE A 180 -9.34 -5.22 -13.99
CA PHE A 180 -10.64 -4.63 -13.70
C PHE A 180 -11.26 -3.93 -14.91
N ASN A 181 -12.60 -3.88 -14.91
CA ASN A 181 -13.39 -2.96 -15.71
C ASN A 181 -13.74 -1.74 -14.86
N TYR A 182 -13.61 -0.54 -15.42
CA TYR A 182 -13.80 0.69 -14.67
C TYR A 182 -14.97 1.50 -15.18
N ARG A 183 -15.72 2.12 -14.26
CA ARG A 183 -16.80 3.06 -14.55
C ARG A 183 -16.61 4.34 -13.75
N PHE A 184 -16.67 5.48 -14.42
CA PHE A 184 -16.63 6.80 -13.81
C PHE A 184 -18.02 7.15 -13.26
N LEU A 185 -18.14 7.30 -11.93
CA LEU A 185 -19.40 7.64 -11.27
C LEU A 185 -19.57 9.14 -11.02
N GLY A 186 -18.53 9.93 -11.32
CA GLY A 186 -18.54 11.39 -11.19
C GLY A 186 -17.50 11.92 -10.21
N GLU A 187 -17.58 13.22 -9.95
CA GLU A 187 -16.83 13.91 -8.90
C GLU A 187 -17.76 14.26 -7.74
N LYS A 188 -17.26 14.12 -6.50
CA LYS A 188 -18.01 14.49 -5.30
C LYS A 188 -17.11 15.23 -4.31
N PRO A 189 -17.65 16.26 -3.60
CA PRO A 189 -17.01 16.81 -2.43
C PRO A 189 -17.19 15.81 -1.26
N MET A 190 -16.07 15.38 -0.65
CA MET A 190 -16.09 14.44 0.46
C MET A 190 -14.97 14.80 1.45
N LEU A 191 -15.12 14.39 2.70
CA LEU A 191 -14.08 14.53 3.70
C LEU A 191 -12.95 13.51 3.44
N ALA A 192 -11.71 13.99 3.50
CA ALA A 192 -10.52 13.18 3.39
C ALA A 192 -9.35 13.81 4.15
N VAL A 193 -8.37 13.01 4.52
CA VAL A 193 -7.11 13.48 5.09
C VAL A 193 -6.04 13.49 4.00
N VAL A 194 -5.70 14.68 3.55
CA VAL A 194 -4.73 14.93 2.47
C VAL A 194 -3.50 15.66 2.99
N HIS A 195 -3.67 16.47 4.03
CA HIS A 195 -2.62 17.19 4.72
C HIS A 195 -2.53 16.73 6.17
N ALA A 196 -2.30 15.42 6.37
CA ALA A 196 -2.11 14.85 7.69
C ALA A 196 -1.07 15.64 8.49
N GLU A 197 -1.32 15.83 9.78
CA GLU A 197 -0.47 16.63 10.67
C GLU A 197 0.37 15.76 11.61
N ASN A 198 0.03 14.47 11.70
CA ASN A 198 0.70 13.54 12.58
C ASN A 198 1.55 12.54 11.79
N SER A 199 2.80 12.40 12.18
CA SER A 199 3.71 11.33 11.75
C SER A 199 4.74 11.10 12.86
N PRO A 200 4.73 9.94 13.52
CA PRO A 200 3.82 8.82 13.29
C PRO A 200 2.36 9.17 13.60
N ALA A 201 1.46 8.62 12.79
CA ALA A 201 0.03 8.71 13.05
C ALA A 201 -0.35 7.83 14.26
N LYS A 202 -1.50 8.09 14.88
CA LYS A 202 -1.95 7.35 16.06
C LYS A 202 -3.36 6.81 15.84
N ALA A 203 -3.54 5.52 16.11
CA ALA A 203 -4.86 4.93 16.15
C ALA A 203 -5.74 5.65 17.19
N CYS A 204 -6.99 5.94 16.82
CA CYS A 204 -7.90 6.70 17.68
C CYS A 204 -8.31 5.89 18.91
N PRO A 205 -8.12 6.42 20.14
CA PRO A 205 -8.46 5.67 21.36
C PRO A 205 -9.96 5.56 21.60
N ASN A 206 -10.77 6.43 21.01
CA ASN A 206 -12.19 6.52 21.29
C ASN A 206 -13.05 5.58 20.45
N ASP A 207 -12.51 4.99 19.40
CA ASP A 207 -13.23 4.13 18.49
C ASP A 207 -12.64 2.71 18.36
N GLY A 208 -11.70 2.38 19.24
CA GLY A 208 -11.05 1.07 19.23
C GLY A 208 -10.04 0.88 18.08
N GLY A 209 -9.46 1.98 17.60
CA GLY A 209 -8.44 1.93 16.54
C GLY A 209 -9.01 1.86 15.12
N ARG A 210 -10.27 2.24 14.93
CA ARG A 210 -10.92 2.23 13.60
C ARG A 210 -10.60 3.45 12.74
N THR A 211 -10.07 4.51 13.34
CA THR A 211 -9.60 5.70 12.64
C THR A 211 -8.27 6.18 13.21
N ILE A 212 -7.77 7.25 12.63
CA ILE A 212 -6.57 7.96 13.08
C ILE A 212 -7.02 9.26 13.72
N CYS A 213 -6.51 9.59 14.92
CA CYS A 213 -6.83 10.85 15.56
C CYS A 213 -5.73 11.37 16.52
N PRO A 214 -5.62 12.70 16.70
CA PRO A 214 -6.33 13.71 15.91
C PRO A 214 -5.79 13.80 14.49
N GLU A 215 -6.65 14.17 13.53
CA GLU A 215 -6.24 14.43 12.16
C GLU A 215 -7.02 15.57 11.53
N ASN A 216 -6.44 16.13 10.46
CA ASN A 216 -6.99 17.27 9.72
C ASN A 216 -7.89 16.78 8.58
N TRP A 217 -9.17 16.64 8.87
CA TRP A 217 -10.19 16.30 7.87
C TRP A 217 -10.60 17.55 7.10
N GLU A 218 -10.50 17.50 5.78
CA GLU A 218 -10.82 18.59 4.89
C GLU A 218 -11.75 18.16 3.77
N MET A 219 -12.53 19.11 3.23
CA MET A 219 -13.40 18.86 2.10
C MET A 219 -12.56 18.82 0.82
N ARG A 220 -12.53 17.67 0.17
CA ARG A 220 -11.79 17.43 -1.09
C ARG A 220 -12.73 17.10 -2.23
N ARG A 221 -12.31 17.42 -3.44
CA ARG A 221 -12.98 16.94 -4.66
C ARG A 221 -12.41 15.58 -5.01
N LEU A 222 -13.25 14.56 -4.98
CA LEU A 222 -12.84 13.19 -5.23
C LEU A 222 -13.50 12.63 -6.49
N TYR A 223 -12.71 12.01 -7.35
CA TYR A 223 -13.25 11.14 -8.40
C TYR A 223 -13.79 9.87 -7.76
N VAL A 224 -14.99 9.48 -8.16
CA VAL A 224 -15.62 8.24 -7.71
C VAL A 224 -15.56 7.23 -8.84
N ILE A 225 -14.80 6.17 -8.63
CA ILE A 225 -14.53 5.15 -9.64
C ILE A 225 -15.01 3.79 -9.15
N GLU A 226 -15.92 3.18 -9.90
CA GLU A 226 -16.27 1.78 -9.68
C GLU A 226 -15.29 0.90 -10.45
N ALA A 227 -14.83 -0.18 -9.82
CA ALA A 227 -13.96 -1.19 -10.39
C ALA A 227 -14.54 -2.58 -10.16
N ASP A 228 -14.92 -3.23 -11.23
CA ASP A 228 -15.38 -4.62 -11.25
C ASP A 228 -14.25 -5.53 -11.72
N ALA A 229 -13.88 -6.51 -10.91
CA ALA A 229 -12.88 -7.50 -11.27
C ALA A 229 -13.30 -8.27 -12.52
N LYS A 230 -12.43 -8.35 -13.51
CA LYS A 230 -12.62 -9.24 -14.66
C LYS A 230 -12.57 -10.65 -14.13
N GLN A 231 -13.52 -11.49 -14.53
CA GLN A 231 -13.51 -12.89 -14.14
C GLN A 231 -12.16 -13.51 -14.49
N THR A 232 -11.58 -14.12 -13.50
CA THR A 232 -10.25 -14.70 -13.39
C THR A 232 -9.62 -15.22 -14.66
N SER A 233 -8.33 -14.95 -14.80
CA SER A 233 -7.43 -15.76 -15.61
C SER A 233 -7.58 -17.24 -15.24
N ALA A 234 -7.42 -18.14 -16.22
CA ALA A 234 -7.54 -19.60 -16.07
C ALA A 234 -6.62 -20.23 -14.98
N LEU A 235 -5.83 -19.42 -14.28
CA LEU A 235 -4.88 -19.82 -13.25
C LEU A 235 -5.38 -19.58 -11.82
N GLY A 236 -6.61 -19.14 -11.61
CA GLY A 236 -7.18 -18.94 -10.28
C GLY A 236 -6.61 -17.73 -9.50
N SER A 237 -5.79 -16.91 -10.11
CA SER A 237 -5.14 -15.73 -9.51
C SER A 237 -5.87 -14.43 -9.82
N GLY A 238 -7.18 -14.42 -9.68
CA GLY A 238 -7.98 -13.20 -9.81
C GLY A 238 -7.99 -12.40 -8.53
N PRO A 239 -8.43 -11.12 -8.60
CA PRO A 239 -8.59 -10.27 -7.43
C PRO A 239 -9.49 -10.93 -6.39
N THR A 240 -9.11 -10.85 -5.12
CA THR A 240 -9.88 -11.38 -3.99
C THR A 240 -11.19 -10.62 -3.78
N ILE A 241 -11.18 -9.31 -4.05
CA ILE A 241 -12.33 -8.42 -3.92
C ILE A 241 -12.98 -8.22 -5.29
N PRO A 242 -14.19 -8.72 -5.51
CA PRO A 242 -14.81 -8.70 -6.84
C PRO A 242 -15.21 -7.31 -7.30
N LYS A 243 -15.58 -6.42 -6.38
CA LYS A 243 -16.00 -5.06 -6.70
C LYS A 243 -15.46 -4.07 -5.68
N ARG A 244 -15.00 -2.91 -6.18
CA ARG A 244 -14.54 -1.79 -5.36
C ARG A 244 -15.15 -0.47 -5.85
N ILE A 245 -15.35 0.47 -4.94
CA ILE A 245 -15.55 1.88 -5.28
C ILE A 245 -14.38 2.65 -4.69
N PHE A 246 -13.64 3.34 -5.53
CA PHE A 246 -12.52 4.17 -5.13
C PHE A 246 -12.93 5.64 -5.06
N TYR A 247 -12.42 6.31 -4.05
CA TYR A 247 -12.52 7.76 -3.86
C TYR A 247 -11.12 8.35 -4.00
N ILE A 248 -10.85 8.99 -5.15
CA ILE A 248 -9.51 9.42 -5.55
C ILE A 248 -9.43 10.92 -5.54
N ASP A 249 -8.48 11.48 -4.80
CA ASP A 249 -8.25 12.92 -4.75
C ASP A 249 -7.92 13.46 -6.14
N SER A 250 -8.65 14.48 -6.59
CA SER A 250 -8.53 15.00 -7.96
C SER A 250 -7.27 15.87 -8.17
N GLU A 251 -6.63 16.31 -7.09
CA GLU A 251 -5.39 17.08 -7.14
C GLU A 251 -4.17 16.18 -6.92
N GLY A 252 -4.23 15.32 -5.90
CA GLY A 252 -3.12 14.46 -5.51
C GLY A 252 -3.07 13.11 -6.25
N TRP A 253 -4.17 12.67 -6.85
CA TRP A 253 -4.30 11.40 -7.59
C TRP A 253 -4.10 10.14 -6.74
N PHE A 254 -4.30 10.19 -5.45
CA PHE A 254 -4.23 9.04 -4.57
C PHE A 254 -5.62 8.66 -4.05
N ILE A 255 -5.78 7.40 -3.74
CA ILE A 255 -7.01 6.87 -3.16
C ILE A 255 -7.07 7.35 -1.71
N THR A 256 -8.13 8.05 -1.34
CA THR A 256 -8.38 8.51 0.03
C THR A 256 -9.22 7.51 0.80
N ALA A 257 -10.09 6.79 0.10
CA ALA A 257 -10.92 5.73 0.66
C ALA A 257 -11.36 4.75 -0.43
N SER A 258 -11.77 3.57 -0.03
CA SER A 258 -12.49 2.64 -0.91
C SER A 258 -13.53 1.83 -0.14
N ASP A 259 -14.65 1.55 -0.82
CA ASP A 259 -15.63 0.57 -0.40
C ASP A 259 -15.40 -0.73 -1.17
N GLN A 260 -15.42 -1.85 -0.47
CA GLN A 260 -15.14 -3.16 -1.04
C GLN A 260 -16.35 -4.08 -0.81
N TYR A 261 -16.78 -4.73 -1.87
CA TYR A 261 -18.01 -5.53 -1.87
C TYR A 261 -17.69 -7.00 -2.05
N ASP A 262 -18.47 -7.85 -1.38
CA ASP A 262 -18.41 -9.29 -1.52
C ASP A 262 -19.04 -9.78 -2.86
N ARG A 263 -19.07 -11.10 -3.02
CA ARG A 263 -19.65 -11.74 -4.23
C ARG A 263 -21.17 -11.56 -4.34
N ASP A 264 -21.82 -11.27 -3.23
CA ASP A 264 -23.27 -11.02 -3.18
C ASP A 264 -23.61 -9.53 -3.35
N GLY A 265 -22.57 -8.69 -3.54
CA GLY A 265 -22.72 -7.24 -3.72
C GLY A 265 -22.99 -6.49 -2.43
N LYS A 266 -22.74 -7.10 -1.26
CA LYS A 266 -22.85 -6.43 0.03
C LYS A 266 -21.52 -5.76 0.38
N LEU A 267 -21.60 -4.60 1.02
CA LEU A 267 -20.43 -3.93 1.58
C LEU A 267 -19.79 -4.87 2.61
N TRP A 268 -18.54 -5.21 2.35
CA TRP A 268 -17.75 -6.10 3.19
C TRP A 268 -16.68 -5.36 3.97
N LYS A 269 -15.86 -4.58 3.26
CA LYS A 269 -14.75 -3.84 3.86
C LYS A 269 -14.75 -2.39 3.43
N THR A 270 -14.17 -1.55 4.27
CA THR A 270 -13.84 -0.16 3.93
C THR A 270 -12.36 0.07 4.19
N VAL A 271 -11.73 0.82 3.30
CA VAL A 271 -10.34 1.27 3.47
C VAL A 271 -10.31 2.78 3.50
N ALA A 272 -9.63 3.36 4.45
CA ALA A 272 -9.31 4.77 4.51
C ALA A 272 -7.80 4.96 4.54
N THR A 273 -7.28 5.90 3.74
CA THR A 273 -5.87 6.28 3.77
C THR A 273 -5.70 7.69 4.30
N PHE A 274 -4.69 7.88 5.10
CA PHE A 274 -4.33 9.15 5.71
C PHE A 274 -3.03 9.61 5.08
N ASN A 275 -3.06 10.76 4.41
CA ASN A 275 -2.00 11.18 3.52
C ASN A 275 -1.49 12.57 3.90
N ALA A 276 -0.21 12.80 3.69
CA ALA A 276 0.41 14.11 3.79
C ALA A 276 0.92 14.52 2.40
N TYR A 277 0.34 15.58 1.83
CA TYR A 277 0.74 16.13 0.53
C TYR A 277 1.42 17.47 0.75
N ARG A 278 2.72 17.43 1.01
CA ARG A 278 3.50 18.58 1.49
C ARG A 278 4.80 18.77 0.74
N ASP A 279 5.26 20.04 0.72
CA ASP A 279 6.58 20.49 0.31
C ASP A 279 7.48 20.85 1.52
N ARG A 280 7.06 20.50 2.72
CA ARG A 280 7.73 20.78 3.99
C ARG A 280 7.44 19.69 5.02
N PRO A 281 8.29 19.54 6.05
CA PRO A 281 8.05 18.59 7.14
C PRO A 281 6.71 18.86 7.84
N ILE A 282 6.13 17.81 8.38
CA ILE A 282 5.08 17.91 9.38
C ILE A 282 5.77 18.38 10.68
N PRO A 283 5.17 19.31 11.45
CA PRO A 283 5.71 19.67 12.75
C PRO A 283 5.93 18.39 13.58
N ASP A 284 7.07 18.32 14.24
CA ASP A 284 7.53 17.19 15.05
C ASP A 284 7.73 15.86 14.29
N ALA A 285 7.45 15.81 12.99
CA ALA A 285 7.75 14.65 12.17
C ALA A 285 9.17 14.68 11.60
N ARG A 286 9.79 13.52 11.55
CA ARG A 286 11.14 13.36 11.01
C ARG A 286 11.11 13.09 9.52
N VAL A 287 10.69 14.10 8.75
CA VAL A 287 10.51 14.03 7.30
C VAL A 287 11.32 15.13 6.63
N ALA A 288 12.08 14.79 5.60
CA ALA A 288 12.86 15.73 4.84
C ALA A 288 12.01 16.80 4.13
N ILE A 289 12.61 17.94 3.86
CA ILE A 289 12.01 19.03 3.07
C ILE A 289 12.31 18.79 1.59
N TRP A 290 11.28 18.92 0.75
CA TRP A 290 11.42 18.85 -0.70
C TRP A 290 11.04 20.18 -1.36
N PRO A 291 11.64 20.51 -2.50
CA PRO A 291 11.35 21.75 -3.22
C PRO A 291 9.95 21.79 -3.87
N PHE A 292 9.24 20.69 -3.88
CA PHE A 292 7.89 20.56 -4.42
C PHE A 292 7.09 19.57 -3.57
N LYS A 293 5.78 19.65 -3.69
CA LYS A 293 4.87 18.82 -2.90
C LYS A 293 5.07 17.35 -3.18
N ARG A 294 5.14 16.57 -2.12
CA ARG A 294 5.18 15.11 -2.11
C ARG A 294 3.99 14.57 -1.36
N MET A 295 3.52 13.44 -1.83
CA MET A 295 2.60 12.65 -1.05
C MET A 295 3.33 11.51 -0.37
N PHE A 296 3.01 11.30 0.89
CA PHE A 296 3.33 10.07 1.62
C PHE A 296 2.13 9.70 2.48
N GLN A 297 1.95 8.40 2.67
CA GLN A 297 0.86 7.85 3.45
C GLN A 297 1.32 7.69 4.89
N THR A 298 0.66 8.38 5.81
CA THR A 298 0.96 8.29 7.24
C THR A 298 0.26 7.11 7.88
N ALA A 299 -0.92 6.75 7.38
CA ALA A 299 -1.67 5.59 7.85
C ALA A 299 -2.63 5.04 6.80
N LEU A 300 -3.05 3.80 7.02
CA LEU A 300 -4.17 3.15 6.35
C LEU A 300 -4.98 2.41 7.41
N VAL A 301 -6.29 2.48 7.31
CA VAL A 301 -7.21 1.68 8.12
C VAL A 301 -8.07 0.85 7.18
N ASP A 302 -8.09 -0.47 7.41
CA ASP A 302 -8.95 -1.43 6.73
C ASP A 302 -9.92 -2.01 7.78
N GLU A 303 -11.21 -1.82 7.58
CA GLU A 303 -12.26 -2.31 8.48
C GLU A 303 -13.16 -3.32 7.76
N ASP A 304 -13.31 -4.50 8.33
CA ASP A 304 -14.36 -5.45 7.96
C ASP A 304 -15.66 -5.05 8.68
N VAL A 305 -16.59 -4.46 7.94
CA VAL A 305 -17.84 -3.93 8.48
C VAL A 305 -18.82 -5.03 8.93
N THR A 306 -18.57 -6.28 8.54
CA THR A 306 -19.44 -7.41 8.90
C THR A 306 -19.17 -7.92 10.32
N ASN A 307 -17.94 -7.80 10.80
CA ASN A 307 -17.53 -8.28 12.11
C ASN A 307 -16.88 -7.19 12.98
N GLY A 308 -16.62 -6.01 12.39
CA GLY A 308 -16.05 -4.85 13.08
C GLY A 308 -14.56 -4.98 13.41
N PHE A 309 -13.85 -5.94 12.79
CA PHE A 309 -12.40 -5.99 12.85
C PHE A 309 -11.79 -4.86 12.05
N SER A 310 -10.74 -4.26 12.59
CA SER A 310 -9.95 -3.28 11.88
C SER A 310 -8.47 -3.63 11.90
N THR A 311 -7.78 -3.30 10.82
CA THR A 311 -6.33 -3.35 10.73
C THR A 311 -5.82 -1.96 10.39
N VAL A 312 -4.88 -1.47 11.19
CA VAL A 312 -4.27 -0.16 11.05
C VAL A 312 -2.82 -0.34 10.64
N VAL A 313 -2.42 0.32 9.56
CA VAL A 313 -1.02 0.44 9.15
C VAL A 313 -0.57 1.85 9.46
N LEU A 314 0.49 1.99 10.23
CA LEU A 314 1.13 3.27 10.56
C LEU A 314 2.49 3.33 9.86
N SER A 315 2.73 4.40 9.12
CA SER A 315 3.95 4.55 8.32
C SER A 315 4.52 5.98 8.44
N PRO A 316 5.55 6.20 9.20
CA PRO A 316 6.21 5.27 10.14
C PRO A 316 5.33 4.98 11.34
N GLY A 317 5.52 3.83 11.97
CA GLY A 317 4.76 3.45 13.14
C GLY A 317 5.37 3.94 14.45
N VAL A 318 6.66 3.70 14.64
CA VAL A 318 7.38 4.01 15.88
C VAL A 318 8.34 5.17 15.69
N GLU A 319 8.43 6.05 16.67
CA GLU A 319 9.50 7.04 16.73
C GLU A 319 10.86 6.33 16.83
N THR A 320 11.78 6.72 15.96
CA THR A 320 13.16 6.24 15.98
C THR A 320 14.09 7.33 16.51
N GLU A 321 15.26 6.95 16.97
CA GLU A 321 16.32 7.92 17.28
C GLU A 321 16.85 8.61 16.02
N GLU A 322 16.55 8.07 14.84
CA GLU A 322 16.89 8.68 13.56
C GLU A 322 16.05 9.92 13.29
N HIS A 323 16.65 10.91 12.68
CA HIS A 323 16.00 12.20 12.42
C HIS A 323 14.89 12.14 11.36
N GLU A 324 14.89 11.09 10.51
CA GLU A 324 13.94 10.94 9.42
C GLU A 324 13.42 9.50 9.38
N SER A 325 12.10 9.35 9.20
CA SER A 325 11.44 8.05 9.08
C SER A 325 10.98 7.79 7.65
N TRP A 326 10.95 8.83 6.82
CA TRP A 326 10.64 8.78 5.40
C TRP A 326 11.82 9.30 4.59
N TYR A 327 12.23 8.53 3.60
CA TYR A 327 13.29 8.86 2.66
C TYR A 327 12.74 8.79 1.25
N ILE A 328 12.41 9.93 0.66
CA ILE A 328 11.81 10.01 -0.68
C ILE A 328 12.82 10.64 -1.62
N ASN A 329 13.18 9.95 -2.72
CA ASN A 329 14.17 10.37 -3.71
C ASN A 329 15.55 10.69 -3.10
N MET A 330 15.91 10.00 -2.05
CA MET A 330 17.20 10.20 -1.35
C MET A 330 18.24 9.12 -1.71
N GLY A 331 17.92 8.22 -2.63
CA GLY A 331 18.85 7.18 -3.08
C GLY A 331 19.06 6.01 -2.11
N LEU A 332 18.23 5.91 -1.06
CA LEU A 332 18.29 4.80 -0.11
C LEU A 332 17.54 3.57 -0.60
N ALA A 333 16.48 3.74 -1.38
CA ALA A 333 15.80 2.65 -2.05
C ALA A 333 16.59 2.20 -3.28
N THR A 334 17.73 1.57 -3.07
CA THR A 334 18.62 1.10 -4.13
C THR A 334 18.17 -0.24 -4.68
N GLU A 335 18.69 -0.63 -5.87
CA GLU A 335 18.49 -1.97 -6.41
C GLU A 335 18.93 -3.08 -5.44
N ASN A 336 19.98 -2.80 -4.66
CA ASN A 336 20.48 -3.76 -3.66
C ASN A 336 19.44 -4.02 -2.57
N PHE A 337 18.66 -3.00 -2.15
CA PHE A 337 17.57 -3.20 -1.21
C PHE A 337 16.51 -4.18 -1.74
N PHE A 338 16.25 -4.18 -3.05
CA PHE A 338 15.26 -5.08 -3.64
C PHE A 338 15.86 -6.43 -4.10
N ASN A 339 17.10 -6.71 -3.76
CA ASN A 339 17.73 -7.99 -4.11
C ASN A 339 17.32 -9.07 -3.08
N PRO A 340 16.79 -10.23 -3.53
CA PRO A 340 16.45 -11.33 -2.63
C PRO A 340 17.59 -11.82 -1.74
N ALA A 341 18.86 -11.74 -2.21
CA ALA A 341 20.02 -12.08 -1.41
C ALA A 341 20.26 -11.07 -0.28
N SER A 342 20.02 -9.77 -0.53
CA SER A 342 20.13 -8.75 0.51
C SER A 342 19.05 -8.90 1.58
N MET A 343 17.84 -9.28 1.19
CA MET A 343 16.77 -9.63 2.12
C MET A 343 17.17 -10.83 3.00
N ALA A 344 17.79 -11.87 2.42
CA ALA A 344 18.27 -13.01 3.19
C ALA A 344 19.35 -12.61 4.22
N ASN A 345 20.25 -11.71 3.85
CA ASN A 345 21.32 -11.24 4.74
C ASN A 345 20.78 -10.35 5.88
N ALA A 346 19.73 -9.58 5.63
CA ALA A 346 19.11 -8.73 6.64
C ALA A 346 18.30 -9.50 7.70
N ALA A 347 18.03 -10.78 7.47
CA ALA A 347 17.34 -11.66 8.40
C ALA A 347 18.23 -12.23 9.52
N HIS A 348 19.54 -11.93 9.47
CA HIS A 348 20.55 -12.35 10.44
C HIS A 348 21.03 -11.16 11.29
#